data_ebfc6309b8cbf66bc899b7e115fbe859
#
_entry.id   ebfc6309b8cbf66bc899b7e115fbe859
#
_cell.length_a   1.000
_cell.length_b   1.000
_cell.length_c   1.000
_cell.angle_alpha   90.00
_cell.angle_beta   90.00
_cell.angle_gamma   90.00
#
_symmetry.space_group_name_H-M   'P 1'
#
loop_
_entity.id
_entity.type
_entity.pdbx_description
1 polymer ?
#
loop_
_entity_poly.entity_id
_entity_poly.type
_entity_poly.pdbx_seq_one_letter_code
_entity_poly.pdbx_strand_id
1 'polypeptide(L)'
;MNISAYISESRKLVDAYLERLLPVEDEEPSTIHKAMRYSVFAGGKRVRPILVLASGESVAGDRDILLHLGAGIEMMHTYSLIHDDLPALDNDDLRRGRPTCHKVFGDAMAILAGDALMTRCYQVLADLPKLSDSTRIRIIGEIAAATGTVNGMIGGQVVDLESEGKTISAKILEYIHSSKTGALLTACVRCGAIAAGAKTTELNALTDYGNKIGLVFQIVDDILDITSSSEMLGKTAGKDEKVKKATYPALYGIDASREKARELVDSAIEDIREFGNEAEYLRNLAQFIISRTA
;
A
#
# COMPACT_ATOMS: atom_id res chain seq x y z
N MET A 1 7.06 22.81 4.44
CA MET A 1 5.74 22.46 3.83
C MET A 1 4.86 21.72 4.81
N ASN A 2 3.52 21.90 4.77
CA ASN A 2 2.63 21.20 5.71
C ASN A 2 2.25 19.81 5.17
N ILE A 3 2.83 18.76 5.69
CA ILE A 3 2.59 17.37 5.26
C ILE A 3 1.13 16.94 5.47
N SER A 4 0.50 17.35 6.57
CA SER A 4 -0.91 17.00 6.84
C SER A 4 -1.87 17.62 5.81
N ALA A 5 -1.59 18.84 5.38
CA ALA A 5 -2.37 19.50 4.32
C ALA A 5 -2.18 18.78 2.97
N TYR A 6 -0.94 18.43 2.62
CA TYR A 6 -0.63 17.65 1.40
C TYR A 6 -1.35 16.29 1.38
N ILE A 7 -1.28 15.53 2.48
CA ILE A 7 -1.96 14.24 2.61
C ILE A 7 -3.48 14.42 2.46
N SER A 8 -4.07 15.43 3.13
CA SER A 8 -5.52 15.67 3.09
C SER A 8 -6.01 16.06 1.69
N GLU A 9 -5.28 16.95 1.01
CA GLU A 9 -5.60 17.37 -0.36
C GLU A 9 -5.44 16.21 -1.34
N SER A 10 -4.27 15.52 -1.30
CA SER A 10 -4.00 14.39 -2.19
C SER A 10 -5.04 13.29 -2.03
N ARG A 11 -5.47 12.99 -0.80
CA ARG A 11 -6.53 12.01 -0.54
C ARG A 11 -7.85 12.40 -1.22
N LYS A 12 -8.28 13.65 -1.11
CA LYS A 12 -9.51 14.12 -1.77
C LYS A 12 -9.43 14.00 -3.29
N LEU A 13 -8.28 14.35 -3.87
CA LEU A 13 -8.06 14.22 -5.31
C LEU A 13 -8.06 12.75 -5.77
N VAL A 14 -7.37 11.87 -5.04
CA VAL A 14 -7.38 10.43 -5.32
C VAL A 14 -8.80 9.86 -5.24
N ASP A 15 -9.58 10.21 -4.20
CA ASP A 15 -10.96 9.77 -4.07
C ASP A 15 -11.83 10.27 -5.26
N ALA A 16 -11.60 11.48 -5.75
CA ALA A 16 -12.30 12.00 -6.94
C ALA A 16 -11.91 11.24 -8.23
N TYR A 17 -10.64 10.79 -8.35
CA TYR A 17 -10.22 9.94 -9.47
C TYR A 17 -10.81 8.53 -9.38
N LEU A 18 -10.83 7.94 -8.20
CA LEU A 18 -11.48 6.65 -7.96
C LEU A 18 -12.97 6.70 -8.32
N GLU A 19 -13.66 7.80 -7.97
CA GLU A 19 -15.08 8.01 -8.28
C GLU A 19 -15.34 7.99 -9.80
N ARG A 20 -14.46 8.60 -10.60
CA ARG A 20 -14.57 8.64 -12.07
C ARG A 20 -14.16 7.35 -12.75
N LEU A 21 -13.21 6.61 -12.16
CA LEU A 21 -12.61 5.42 -12.77
C LEU A 21 -13.37 4.13 -12.47
N LEU A 22 -14.16 4.10 -11.40
CA LEU A 22 -15.01 2.96 -11.08
C LEU A 22 -16.34 3.04 -11.82
N PRO A 23 -16.92 1.89 -12.24
CA PRO A 23 -18.28 1.85 -12.75
C PRO A 23 -19.27 2.44 -11.74
N VAL A 24 -20.35 3.05 -12.22
CA VAL A 24 -21.42 3.56 -11.35
C VAL A 24 -22.22 2.40 -10.74
N GLU A 25 -22.85 2.63 -9.57
CA GLU A 25 -23.53 1.58 -8.81
C GLU A 25 -24.71 0.93 -9.54
N ASP A 26 -25.37 1.71 -10.43
CA ASP A 26 -26.57 1.26 -11.14
C ASP A 26 -26.25 0.64 -12.51
N GLU A 27 -24.99 0.59 -12.94
CA GLU A 27 -24.56 -0.12 -14.14
C GLU A 27 -24.65 -1.64 -13.90
N GLU A 28 -25.19 -2.39 -14.88
CA GLU A 28 -25.28 -3.85 -14.75
C GLU A 28 -23.92 -4.53 -15.05
N PRO A 29 -23.52 -5.51 -14.24
CA PRO A 29 -24.23 -6.11 -13.08
C PRO A 29 -24.03 -5.26 -11.80
N SER A 30 -25.11 -4.60 -11.34
CA SER A 30 -25.04 -3.54 -10.31
C SER A 30 -24.50 -4.01 -8.94
N THR A 31 -24.73 -5.24 -8.55
CA THR A 31 -24.28 -5.77 -7.25
C THR A 31 -22.75 -5.77 -7.12
N ILE A 32 -22.04 -6.13 -8.20
CA ILE A 32 -20.56 -6.14 -8.17
C ILE A 32 -20.00 -4.73 -8.05
N HIS A 33 -20.59 -3.75 -8.77
CA HIS A 33 -20.15 -2.35 -8.72
C HIS A 33 -20.40 -1.75 -7.34
N LYS A 34 -21.54 -2.06 -6.68
CA LYS A 34 -21.79 -1.70 -5.28
C LYS A 34 -20.75 -2.29 -4.34
N ALA A 35 -20.39 -3.56 -4.48
CA ALA A 35 -19.40 -4.23 -3.64
C ALA A 35 -17.98 -3.64 -3.82
N MET A 36 -17.56 -3.37 -5.07
CA MET A 36 -16.30 -2.69 -5.39
C MET A 36 -16.24 -1.31 -4.72
N ARG A 37 -17.26 -0.47 -4.96
CA ARG A 37 -17.34 0.90 -4.42
C ARG A 37 -17.44 0.91 -2.90
N TYR A 38 -18.23 0.02 -2.31
CA TYR A 38 -18.32 -0.16 -0.86
C TYR A 38 -16.93 -0.32 -0.22
N SER A 39 -16.09 -1.17 -0.81
CA SER A 39 -14.75 -1.48 -0.28
C SER A 39 -13.76 -0.34 -0.54
N VAL A 40 -13.75 0.24 -1.75
CA VAL A 40 -12.86 1.35 -2.10
C VAL A 40 -13.15 2.58 -1.25
N PHE A 41 -14.43 2.92 -1.03
CA PHE A 41 -14.83 4.11 -0.27
C PHE A 41 -15.10 3.85 1.23
N ALA A 42 -14.63 2.71 1.75
CA ALA A 42 -14.64 2.45 3.20
C ALA A 42 -13.70 3.35 4.01
N GLY A 43 -13.07 4.34 3.37
CA GLY A 43 -12.09 5.24 3.96
C GLY A 43 -10.65 4.75 3.73
N GLY A 44 -9.70 5.30 4.49
CA GLY A 44 -8.28 4.95 4.40
C GLY A 44 -7.37 6.17 4.22
N LYS A 45 -6.07 5.98 4.49
CA LYS A 45 -5.06 7.03 4.43
C LYS A 45 -4.55 7.31 3.01
N ARG A 46 -4.88 6.46 2.05
CA ARG A 46 -4.41 6.54 0.65
C ARG A 46 -2.87 6.65 0.53
N VAL A 47 -2.14 5.95 1.39
CA VAL A 47 -0.67 6.03 1.44
C VAL A 47 -0.02 5.67 0.11
N ARG A 48 -0.51 4.62 -0.56
CA ARG A 48 0.04 4.15 -1.85
C ARG A 48 -0.09 5.19 -2.97
N PRO A 49 -1.28 5.74 -3.26
CA PRO A 49 -1.41 6.86 -4.18
C PRO A 49 -0.58 8.08 -3.81
N ILE A 50 -0.48 8.40 -2.51
CA ILE A 50 0.31 9.55 -2.05
C ILE A 50 1.81 9.33 -2.31
N LEU A 51 2.31 8.10 -2.16
CA LEU A 51 3.69 7.75 -2.54
C LEU A 51 3.92 7.87 -4.05
N VAL A 52 2.95 7.47 -4.88
CA VAL A 52 3.00 7.67 -6.34
C VAL A 52 3.12 9.16 -6.67
N LEU A 53 2.26 10.00 -6.06
CA LEU A 53 2.28 11.45 -6.25
C LEU A 53 3.61 12.04 -5.83
N ALA A 54 4.03 11.84 -4.58
CA ALA A 54 5.23 12.45 -4.03
C ALA A 54 6.50 12.02 -4.79
N SER A 55 6.56 10.76 -5.23
CA SER A 55 7.68 10.26 -6.03
C SER A 55 7.69 10.86 -7.45
N GLY A 56 6.56 10.86 -8.14
CA GLY A 56 6.49 11.46 -9.47
C GLY A 56 6.72 12.98 -9.45
N GLU A 57 6.17 13.69 -8.46
CA GLU A 57 6.39 15.13 -8.26
C GLU A 57 7.87 15.45 -7.99
N SER A 58 8.60 14.55 -7.31
CA SER A 58 10.04 14.74 -7.04
C SER A 58 10.92 14.75 -8.31
N VAL A 59 10.39 14.28 -9.44
CA VAL A 59 11.03 14.31 -10.77
C VAL A 59 10.18 15.09 -11.79
N ALA A 60 9.42 16.08 -11.31
CA ALA A 60 8.60 16.99 -12.10
C ALA A 60 7.50 16.33 -12.97
N GLY A 61 6.90 15.24 -12.48
CA GLY A 61 5.83 14.52 -13.17
C GLY A 61 4.50 15.30 -13.25
N ASP A 62 3.71 14.98 -14.27
CA ASP A 62 2.36 15.54 -14.45
C ASP A 62 1.41 14.95 -13.39
N ARG A 63 0.93 15.81 -12.48
CA ARG A 63 0.07 15.43 -11.34
C ARG A 63 -1.20 14.71 -11.76
N ASP A 64 -1.78 15.05 -12.92
CA ASP A 64 -3.00 14.40 -13.43
C ASP A 64 -2.74 12.93 -13.79
N ILE A 65 -1.62 12.65 -14.43
CA ILE A 65 -1.17 11.27 -14.72
C ILE A 65 -0.92 10.50 -13.42
N LEU A 66 -0.24 11.12 -12.45
CA LEU A 66 0.10 10.50 -11.17
C LEU A 66 -1.14 10.18 -10.34
N LEU A 67 -2.17 11.05 -10.36
CA LEU A 67 -3.46 10.80 -9.71
C LEU A 67 -4.19 9.61 -10.37
N HIS A 68 -4.19 9.54 -11.69
CA HIS A 68 -4.77 8.44 -12.45
C HIS A 68 -4.10 7.10 -12.11
N LEU A 69 -2.77 7.09 -12.16
CA LEU A 69 -1.93 5.94 -11.79
C LEU A 69 -2.16 5.52 -10.33
N GLY A 70 -2.12 6.48 -9.41
CA GLY A 70 -2.33 6.22 -7.98
C GLY A 70 -3.71 5.63 -7.68
N ALA A 71 -4.77 6.12 -8.35
CA ALA A 71 -6.11 5.57 -8.22
C ALA A 71 -6.18 4.11 -8.71
N GLY A 72 -5.54 3.77 -9.85
CA GLY A 72 -5.43 2.40 -10.32
C GLY A 72 -4.74 1.49 -9.30
N ILE A 73 -3.62 1.93 -8.72
CA ILE A 73 -2.88 1.16 -7.70
C ILE A 73 -3.69 1.01 -6.40
N GLU A 74 -4.52 1.99 -6.02
CA GLU A 74 -5.40 1.85 -4.85
C GLU A 74 -6.49 0.79 -5.07
N MET A 75 -6.96 0.58 -6.32
CA MET A 75 -7.85 -0.55 -6.64
C MET A 75 -7.13 -1.87 -6.42
N MET A 76 -5.87 -2.00 -6.84
CA MET A 76 -5.01 -3.16 -6.59
C MET A 76 -4.82 -3.41 -5.09
N HIS A 77 -4.61 -2.38 -4.30
CA HIS A 77 -4.54 -2.51 -2.84
C HIS A 77 -5.88 -2.92 -2.23
N THR A 78 -6.98 -2.36 -2.72
CA THR A 78 -8.31 -2.66 -2.15
C THR A 78 -8.72 -4.10 -2.42
N TYR A 79 -8.42 -4.66 -3.61
CA TYR A 79 -8.66 -6.08 -3.89
C TYR A 79 -7.98 -6.96 -2.84
N SER A 80 -6.70 -6.69 -2.54
CA SER A 80 -5.96 -7.52 -1.57
C SER A 80 -6.60 -7.47 -0.18
N LEU A 81 -7.11 -6.31 0.24
CA LEU A 81 -7.81 -6.19 1.51
C LEU A 81 -9.14 -6.97 1.53
N ILE A 82 -9.90 -6.95 0.42
CA ILE A 82 -11.15 -7.73 0.33
C ILE A 82 -10.87 -9.22 0.47
N HIS A 83 -9.82 -9.72 -0.21
CA HIS A 83 -9.47 -11.13 -0.17
C HIS A 83 -8.87 -11.52 1.18
N ASP A 84 -8.01 -10.69 1.77
CA ASP A 84 -7.45 -10.92 3.11
C ASP A 84 -8.56 -11.05 4.17
N ASP A 85 -9.65 -10.28 4.06
CA ASP A 85 -10.77 -10.30 5.01
C ASP A 85 -11.65 -11.56 4.92
N LEU A 86 -11.54 -12.37 3.85
CA LEU A 86 -12.39 -13.55 3.64
C LEU A 86 -12.19 -14.61 4.75
N PRO A 87 -13.24 -15.44 5.03
CA PRO A 87 -13.14 -16.53 6.00
C PRO A 87 -12.03 -17.53 5.75
N ALA A 88 -11.57 -17.66 4.49
CA ALA A 88 -10.47 -18.54 4.10
C ALA A 88 -9.07 -17.99 4.44
N LEU A 89 -8.97 -16.70 4.78
CA LEU A 89 -7.74 -16.01 5.17
C LEU A 89 -7.88 -15.44 6.57
N ASP A 90 -7.87 -14.12 6.75
CA ASP A 90 -7.87 -13.46 8.06
C ASP A 90 -9.21 -13.56 8.80
N ASN A 91 -10.32 -13.85 8.11
CA ASN A 91 -11.69 -13.92 8.64
C ASN A 91 -12.05 -12.69 9.48
N ASP A 92 -11.84 -11.51 8.94
CA ASP A 92 -12.10 -10.25 9.63
C ASP A 92 -13.56 -9.80 9.44
N ASP A 93 -14.25 -9.51 10.55
CA ASP A 93 -15.62 -8.99 10.53
C ASP A 93 -15.69 -7.50 10.21
N LEU A 94 -14.64 -6.74 10.59
CA LEU A 94 -14.57 -5.30 10.48
C LEU A 94 -13.27 -4.83 9.81
N ARG A 95 -13.38 -3.84 8.92
CA ARG A 95 -12.25 -3.11 8.36
C ARG A 95 -12.54 -1.61 8.37
N ARG A 96 -11.62 -0.85 8.97
CA ARG A 96 -11.78 0.60 9.16
C ARG A 96 -13.09 0.97 9.87
N GLY A 97 -13.50 0.14 10.85
CA GLY A 97 -14.73 0.33 11.65
C GLY A 97 -16.03 0.01 10.92
N ARG A 98 -15.99 -0.56 9.71
CA ARG A 98 -17.17 -0.98 8.92
C ARG A 98 -17.14 -2.50 8.70
N PRO A 99 -18.29 -3.16 8.56
CA PRO A 99 -18.35 -4.57 8.15
C PRO A 99 -17.55 -4.81 6.86
N THR A 100 -16.83 -5.93 6.80
CA THR A 100 -16.06 -6.33 5.62
C THR A 100 -16.96 -6.67 4.43
N CYS A 101 -16.41 -6.69 3.23
CA CYS A 101 -17.17 -6.92 1.99
C CYS A 101 -17.97 -8.24 2.06
N HIS A 102 -17.33 -9.32 2.53
CA HIS A 102 -18.00 -10.63 2.63
C HIS A 102 -19.16 -10.65 3.66
N LYS A 103 -19.11 -9.84 4.70
CA LYS A 103 -20.21 -9.72 5.68
C LYS A 103 -21.43 -9.00 5.09
N VAL A 104 -21.23 -8.10 4.14
CA VAL A 104 -22.31 -7.30 3.53
C VAL A 104 -22.86 -7.96 2.28
N PHE A 105 -22.01 -8.53 1.44
CA PHE A 105 -22.37 -9.03 0.09
C PHE A 105 -22.23 -10.55 -0.04
N GLY A 106 -21.71 -11.24 0.98
CA GLY A 106 -21.40 -12.68 0.94
C GLY A 106 -20.05 -13.00 0.30
N ASP A 107 -19.52 -14.21 0.59
CA ASP A 107 -18.18 -14.61 0.22
C ASP A 107 -17.94 -14.61 -1.30
N ALA A 108 -18.88 -15.18 -2.07
CA ALA A 108 -18.77 -15.25 -3.53
C ALA A 108 -18.68 -13.85 -4.17
N MET A 109 -19.49 -12.89 -3.69
CA MET A 109 -19.47 -11.54 -4.21
C MET A 109 -18.19 -10.79 -3.78
N ALA A 110 -17.67 -11.05 -2.58
CA ALA A 110 -16.40 -10.48 -2.12
C ALA A 110 -15.21 -10.99 -2.97
N ILE A 111 -15.16 -12.29 -3.30
CA ILE A 111 -14.15 -12.84 -4.21
C ILE A 111 -14.21 -12.12 -5.55
N LEU A 112 -15.39 -12.05 -6.16
CA LEU A 112 -15.58 -11.40 -7.46
C LEU A 112 -15.29 -9.89 -7.43
N ALA A 113 -15.60 -9.20 -6.32
CA ALA A 113 -15.29 -7.78 -6.17
C ALA A 113 -13.76 -7.53 -6.11
N GLY A 114 -13.02 -8.41 -5.45
CA GLY A 114 -11.56 -8.39 -5.48
C GLY A 114 -11.02 -8.60 -6.89
N ASP A 115 -11.47 -9.65 -7.59
CA ASP A 115 -11.06 -9.95 -8.96
C ASP A 115 -11.38 -8.78 -9.92
N ALA A 116 -12.56 -8.18 -9.77
CA ALA A 116 -12.99 -7.03 -10.58
C ALA A 116 -12.11 -5.80 -10.33
N LEU A 117 -11.73 -5.50 -9.09
CA LEU A 117 -10.83 -4.38 -8.77
C LEU A 117 -9.42 -4.62 -9.30
N MET A 118 -8.89 -5.84 -9.19
CA MET A 118 -7.59 -6.21 -9.75
C MET A 118 -7.59 -6.06 -11.27
N THR A 119 -8.62 -6.56 -11.94
CA THR A 119 -8.78 -6.43 -13.40
C THR A 119 -8.93 -4.97 -13.82
N ARG A 120 -9.75 -4.18 -13.07
CA ARG A 120 -9.94 -2.76 -13.33
C ARG A 120 -8.65 -1.96 -13.15
N CYS A 121 -7.82 -2.30 -12.17
CA CYS A 121 -6.49 -1.70 -12.03
C CYS A 121 -5.70 -1.82 -13.33
N TYR A 122 -5.52 -3.02 -13.86
CA TYR A 122 -4.76 -3.22 -15.11
C TYR A 122 -5.35 -2.47 -16.30
N GLN A 123 -6.67 -2.41 -16.42
CA GLN A 123 -7.32 -1.60 -17.44
C GLN A 123 -6.98 -0.11 -17.31
N VAL A 124 -7.05 0.44 -16.08
CA VAL A 124 -6.67 1.82 -15.78
C VAL A 124 -5.20 2.09 -16.13
N LEU A 125 -4.30 1.15 -15.79
CA LEU A 125 -2.87 1.29 -16.10
C LEU A 125 -2.58 1.23 -17.61
N ALA A 126 -3.31 0.42 -18.35
CA ALA A 126 -3.18 0.32 -19.81
C ALA A 126 -3.68 1.60 -20.52
N ASP A 127 -4.66 2.28 -19.93
CA ASP A 127 -5.30 3.48 -20.50
C ASP A 127 -4.71 4.80 -19.93
N LEU A 128 -3.55 4.77 -19.22
CA LEU A 128 -2.93 5.97 -18.67
C LEU A 128 -2.71 7.03 -19.75
N PRO A 129 -3.24 8.26 -19.59
CA PRO A 129 -3.16 9.28 -20.63
C PRO A 129 -1.74 9.81 -20.79
N LYS A 130 -1.41 10.32 -21.98
CA LYS A 130 -0.15 11.03 -22.30
C LYS A 130 1.15 10.22 -22.10
N LEU A 131 1.08 8.93 -21.76
CA LEU A 131 2.25 8.06 -21.64
C LEU A 131 2.41 7.20 -22.90
N SER A 132 3.67 6.86 -23.23
CA SER A 132 3.96 5.90 -24.28
C SER A 132 3.53 4.49 -23.91
N ASP A 133 3.25 3.63 -24.89
CA ASP A 133 2.90 2.24 -24.65
C ASP A 133 4.01 1.50 -23.90
N SER A 134 5.28 1.78 -24.20
CA SER A 134 6.42 1.20 -23.49
C SER A 134 6.45 1.58 -22.00
N THR A 135 6.08 2.82 -21.67
CA THR A 135 5.96 3.28 -20.27
C THR A 135 4.80 2.59 -19.56
N ARG A 136 3.63 2.47 -20.21
CA ARG A 136 2.47 1.76 -19.64
C ARG A 136 2.78 0.29 -19.40
N ILE A 137 3.39 -0.40 -20.36
CA ILE A 137 3.81 -1.80 -20.22
C ILE A 137 4.79 -1.96 -19.05
N ARG A 138 5.75 -1.03 -18.92
CA ARG A 138 6.70 -1.05 -17.80
C ARG A 138 5.99 -0.90 -16.46
N ILE A 139 5.07 0.06 -16.32
CA ILE A 139 4.27 0.26 -15.10
C ILE A 139 3.43 -0.98 -14.76
N ILE A 140 2.77 -1.57 -15.75
CA ILE A 140 2.01 -2.83 -15.58
C ILE A 140 2.94 -3.94 -15.07
N GLY A 141 4.13 -4.07 -15.64
CA GLY A 141 5.15 -5.03 -15.22
C GLY A 141 5.61 -4.85 -13.78
N GLU A 142 5.85 -3.60 -13.35
CA GLU A 142 6.21 -3.26 -11.96
C GLU A 142 5.09 -3.68 -10.97
N ILE A 143 3.83 -3.37 -11.28
CA ILE A 143 2.70 -3.74 -10.42
C ILE A 143 2.48 -5.26 -10.42
N ALA A 144 2.55 -5.93 -11.56
CA ALA A 144 2.41 -7.38 -11.66
C ALA A 144 3.51 -8.12 -10.86
N ALA A 145 4.75 -7.65 -10.94
CA ALA A 145 5.86 -8.22 -10.14
C ALA A 145 5.64 -8.00 -8.64
N ALA A 146 5.28 -6.77 -8.23
CA ALA A 146 5.08 -6.41 -6.84
C ALA A 146 3.89 -7.14 -6.18
N THR A 147 2.88 -7.53 -6.96
CA THR A 147 1.73 -8.29 -6.48
C THR A 147 1.84 -9.80 -6.69
N GLY A 148 2.87 -10.24 -7.43
CA GLY A 148 3.08 -11.64 -7.80
C GLY A 148 3.56 -12.55 -6.68
N THR A 149 4.03 -13.76 -7.07
CA THR A 149 4.44 -14.82 -6.15
C THR A 149 5.92 -14.77 -5.77
N VAL A 150 6.79 -14.21 -6.63
CA VAL A 150 8.24 -14.15 -6.39
C VAL A 150 8.59 -12.77 -5.82
N ASN A 151 8.92 -12.69 -4.55
CA ASN A 151 9.21 -11.45 -3.81
C ASN A 151 8.08 -10.40 -3.89
N GLY A 152 6.87 -10.83 -4.18
CA GLY A 152 5.67 -10.00 -4.29
C GLY A 152 4.62 -10.34 -3.23
N MET A 153 3.55 -9.58 -3.22
CA MET A 153 2.50 -9.60 -2.19
C MET A 153 1.90 -11.00 -1.98
N ILE A 154 1.54 -11.70 -3.06
CA ILE A 154 0.96 -13.06 -2.97
C ILE A 154 1.98 -14.04 -2.36
N GLY A 155 3.25 -13.99 -2.79
CA GLY A 155 4.30 -14.81 -2.21
C GLY A 155 4.52 -14.53 -0.73
N GLY A 156 4.51 -13.25 -0.34
CA GLY A 156 4.59 -12.83 1.07
C GLY A 156 3.42 -13.33 1.90
N GLN A 157 2.19 -13.29 1.35
CA GLN A 157 0.98 -13.81 2.00
C GLN A 157 1.05 -15.32 2.23
N VAL A 158 1.54 -16.08 1.24
CA VAL A 158 1.71 -17.54 1.38
C VAL A 158 2.67 -17.86 2.52
N VAL A 159 3.85 -17.20 2.56
CA VAL A 159 4.83 -17.44 3.62
C VAL A 159 4.32 -16.98 4.99
N ASP A 160 3.53 -15.93 5.04
CA ASP A 160 2.86 -15.44 6.27
C ASP A 160 1.93 -16.54 6.83
N LEU A 161 1.02 -17.09 6.01
CA LEU A 161 0.11 -18.18 6.38
C LEU A 161 0.88 -19.45 6.81
N GLU A 162 1.91 -19.84 6.07
CA GLU A 162 2.74 -21.01 6.40
C GLU A 162 3.52 -20.83 7.71
N SER A 163 3.69 -19.60 8.16
CA SER A 163 4.42 -19.22 9.37
C SER A 163 3.55 -19.13 10.62
N GLU A 164 2.23 -19.15 10.49
CA GLU A 164 1.31 -19.06 11.63
C GLU A 164 1.52 -20.17 12.65
N GLY A 165 1.58 -19.79 13.93
CA GLY A 165 1.81 -20.70 15.04
C GLY A 165 3.22 -21.32 15.11
N LYS A 166 4.17 -20.86 14.27
CA LYS A 166 5.56 -21.35 14.23
C LYS A 166 6.53 -20.29 14.73
N THR A 167 7.63 -20.73 15.31
CA THR A 167 8.79 -19.83 15.54
C THR A 167 9.56 -19.68 14.23
N ILE A 168 9.60 -18.47 13.71
CA ILE A 168 10.31 -18.16 12.45
C ILE A 168 11.61 -17.41 12.71
N SER A 169 12.53 -17.47 11.75
CA SER A 169 13.76 -16.70 11.77
C SER A 169 13.52 -15.24 11.36
N ALA A 170 14.43 -14.34 11.76
CA ALA A 170 14.43 -12.95 11.31
C ALA A 170 14.38 -12.83 9.78
N LYS A 171 15.08 -13.72 9.06
CA LYS A 171 15.09 -13.75 7.59
C LYS A 171 13.70 -14.03 6.99
N ILE A 172 12.92 -14.91 7.60
CA ILE A 172 11.55 -15.21 7.14
C ILE A 172 10.65 -14.02 7.42
N LEU A 173 10.75 -13.40 8.61
CA LEU A 173 9.98 -12.20 8.93
C LEU A 173 10.30 -11.04 7.96
N GLU A 174 11.56 -10.81 7.68
CA GLU A 174 12.00 -9.79 6.72
C GLU A 174 11.45 -10.06 5.31
N TYR A 175 11.44 -11.32 4.87
CA TYR A 175 10.82 -11.72 3.60
C TYR A 175 9.31 -11.42 3.58
N ILE A 176 8.58 -11.77 4.65
CA ILE A 176 7.13 -11.48 4.75
C ILE A 176 6.90 -9.96 4.65
N HIS A 177 7.62 -9.17 5.43
CA HIS A 177 7.47 -7.72 5.46
C HIS A 177 7.81 -7.05 4.13
N SER A 178 8.94 -7.45 3.53
CA SER A 178 9.38 -6.88 2.25
C SER A 178 8.48 -7.29 1.08
N SER A 179 7.96 -8.51 1.09
CA SER A 179 7.14 -9.05 -0.01
C SER A 179 5.66 -8.72 0.16
N LYS A 180 5.03 -9.06 1.29
CA LYS A 180 3.58 -8.88 1.50
C LYS A 180 3.17 -7.40 1.44
N THR A 181 3.98 -6.52 2.00
CA THR A 181 3.66 -5.09 2.12
C THR A 181 4.65 -4.19 1.37
N GLY A 182 5.95 -4.42 1.57
CA GLY A 182 7.02 -3.56 1.06
C GLY A 182 7.05 -3.51 -0.47
N ALA A 183 6.87 -4.63 -1.15
CA ALA A 183 6.95 -4.72 -2.60
C ALA A 183 5.98 -3.75 -3.30
N LEU A 184 4.71 -3.70 -2.87
CA LEU A 184 3.74 -2.79 -3.46
C LEU A 184 4.00 -1.32 -3.08
N LEU A 185 4.52 -1.03 -1.89
CA LEU A 185 4.91 0.34 -1.52
C LEU A 185 6.10 0.82 -2.36
N THR A 186 7.11 -0.01 -2.55
CA THR A 186 8.25 0.27 -3.45
C THR A 186 7.79 0.47 -4.89
N ALA A 187 6.88 -0.39 -5.37
CA ALA A 187 6.31 -0.25 -6.71
C ALA A 187 5.54 1.07 -6.88
N CYS A 188 4.86 1.58 -5.86
CA CYS A 188 4.21 2.90 -5.89
C CYS A 188 5.24 4.00 -6.17
N VAL A 189 6.34 4.02 -5.41
CA VAL A 189 7.43 4.98 -5.59
C VAL A 189 8.05 4.85 -7.00
N ARG A 190 8.37 3.63 -7.43
CA ARG A 190 8.93 3.37 -8.76
C ARG A 190 8.00 3.77 -9.89
N CYS A 191 6.72 3.41 -9.81
CA CYS A 191 5.75 3.72 -10.85
C CYS A 191 5.51 5.23 -10.99
N GLY A 192 5.47 5.99 -9.88
CA GLY A 192 5.42 7.44 -9.90
C GLY A 192 6.61 8.05 -10.64
N ALA A 193 7.82 7.60 -10.30
CA ALA A 193 9.06 8.02 -10.96
C ALA A 193 9.11 7.65 -12.46
N ILE A 194 8.71 6.42 -12.80
CA ILE A 194 8.66 5.94 -14.20
C ILE A 194 7.67 6.76 -15.02
N ALA A 195 6.48 7.04 -14.50
CA ALA A 195 5.47 7.87 -15.16
C ALA A 195 5.95 9.30 -15.38
N ALA A 196 6.81 9.82 -14.50
CA ALA A 196 7.44 11.14 -14.60
C ALA A 196 8.69 11.16 -15.50
N GLY A 197 9.15 10.02 -16.03
CA GLY A 197 10.32 9.94 -16.88
C GLY A 197 11.66 10.00 -16.15
N ALA A 198 11.71 9.53 -14.89
CA ALA A 198 12.91 9.51 -14.08
C ALA A 198 14.11 8.83 -14.78
N LYS A 199 15.30 9.40 -14.64
CA LYS A 199 16.56 8.78 -15.09
C LYS A 199 16.88 7.55 -14.24
N THR A 200 17.75 6.69 -14.74
CA THR A 200 18.15 5.46 -14.04
C THR A 200 18.68 5.72 -12.63
N THR A 201 19.50 6.75 -12.45
CA THR A 201 20.05 7.14 -11.15
C THR A 201 18.98 7.58 -10.18
N GLU A 202 18.03 8.40 -10.63
CA GLU A 202 16.87 8.86 -9.84
C GLU A 202 15.97 7.69 -9.47
N LEU A 203 15.68 6.80 -10.42
CA LEU A 203 14.87 5.61 -10.17
C LEU A 203 15.53 4.65 -9.17
N ASN A 204 16.85 4.49 -9.20
CA ASN A 204 17.56 3.66 -8.23
C ASN A 204 17.47 4.25 -6.82
N ALA A 205 17.75 5.55 -6.66
CA ALA A 205 17.64 6.24 -5.38
C ALA A 205 16.21 6.15 -4.79
N LEU A 206 15.20 6.37 -5.64
CA LEU A 206 13.78 6.22 -5.24
C LEU A 206 13.42 4.76 -4.93
N THR A 207 14.06 3.78 -5.57
CA THR A 207 13.88 2.36 -5.24
C THR A 207 14.42 2.04 -3.85
N ASP A 208 15.64 2.52 -3.53
CA ASP A 208 16.26 2.32 -2.22
C ASP A 208 15.43 2.98 -1.11
N TYR A 209 14.96 4.20 -1.36
CA TYR A 209 13.99 4.88 -0.49
C TYR A 209 12.73 4.02 -0.29
N GLY A 210 12.10 3.55 -1.37
CA GLY A 210 10.87 2.76 -1.34
C GLY A 210 11.02 1.47 -0.53
N ASN A 211 12.12 0.74 -0.71
CA ASN A 211 12.42 -0.48 0.02
C ASN A 211 12.50 -0.24 1.53
N LYS A 212 13.20 0.83 1.95
CA LYS A 212 13.33 1.19 3.36
C LYS A 212 12.01 1.63 3.97
N ILE A 213 11.25 2.49 3.27
CA ILE A 213 9.93 2.96 3.73
C ILE A 213 8.91 1.82 3.81
N GLY A 214 8.97 0.84 2.89
CA GLY A 214 8.15 -0.35 2.94
C GLY A 214 8.37 -1.17 4.22
N LEU A 215 9.63 -1.35 4.62
CA LEU A 215 9.99 -2.04 5.86
C LEU A 215 9.61 -1.21 7.09
N VAL A 216 9.87 0.10 7.09
CA VAL A 216 9.46 1.03 8.18
C VAL A 216 7.95 0.95 8.40
N PHE A 217 7.17 0.96 7.32
CA PHE A 217 5.71 0.90 7.40
C PHE A 217 5.25 -0.34 8.17
N GLN A 218 5.85 -1.50 7.89
CA GLN A 218 5.49 -2.74 8.56
C GLN A 218 5.96 -2.77 10.04
N ILE A 219 7.20 -2.33 10.32
CA ILE A 219 7.68 -2.23 11.71
C ILE A 219 6.77 -1.32 12.54
N VAL A 220 6.34 -0.20 11.99
CA VAL A 220 5.41 0.74 12.65
C VAL A 220 4.04 0.10 12.85
N ASP A 221 3.51 -0.62 11.87
CA ASP A 221 2.22 -1.31 12.00
C ASP A 221 2.30 -2.42 13.08
N ASP A 222 3.38 -3.19 13.16
CA ASP A 222 3.61 -4.21 14.19
C ASP A 222 3.67 -3.56 15.61
N ILE A 223 4.34 -2.40 15.77
CA ILE A 223 4.39 -1.67 17.03
C ILE A 223 2.99 -1.17 17.42
N LEU A 224 2.24 -0.63 16.48
CA LEU A 224 0.90 -0.11 16.71
C LEU A 224 -0.10 -1.19 17.09
N ASP A 225 0.02 -2.40 16.54
CA ASP A 225 -0.87 -3.52 16.89
C ASP A 225 -0.76 -3.90 18.37
N ILE A 226 0.44 -3.74 18.97
CA ILE A 226 0.70 -4.01 20.39
C ILE A 226 0.32 -2.81 21.28
N THR A 227 0.55 -1.57 20.81
CA THR A 227 0.47 -0.37 21.66
C THR A 227 -0.84 0.40 21.56
N SER A 228 -1.66 0.15 20.53
CA SER A 228 -2.88 0.90 20.25
C SER A 228 -4.14 0.12 20.65
N SER A 229 -5.23 0.84 20.97
CA SER A 229 -6.54 0.24 21.19
C SER A 229 -7.23 -0.14 19.87
N SER A 230 -8.16 -1.11 19.94
CA SER A 230 -8.98 -1.52 18.77
C SER A 230 -9.74 -0.37 18.13
N GLU A 231 -10.18 0.62 18.92
CA GLU A 231 -10.87 1.82 18.41
C GLU A 231 -9.96 2.67 17.53
N MET A 232 -8.67 2.82 17.90
CA MET A 232 -7.69 3.59 17.13
C MET A 232 -7.27 2.87 15.84
N LEU A 233 -7.22 1.53 15.85
CA LEU A 233 -6.82 0.72 14.70
C LEU A 233 -7.96 0.54 13.68
N GLY A 234 -9.23 0.65 14.11
CA GLY A 234 -10.40 0.37 13.27
C GLY A 234 -10.53 -1.12 12.87
N LYS A 235 -9.77 -2.00 13.54
CA LYS A 235 -9.80 -3.46 13.49
C LYS A 235 -9.56 -4.02 14.90
N THR A 236 -9.74 -5.33 15.10
CA THR A 236 -9.47 -5.97 16.39
C THR A 236 -7.96 -5.84 16.72
N ALA A 237 -7.60 -5.17 17.81
CA ALA A 237 -6.23 -5.07 18.30
C ALA A 237 -5.77 -6.39 18.94
N GLY A 238 -4.45 -6.65 18.92
CA GLY A 238 -3.86 -7.85 19.52
C GLY A 238 -4.25 -9.15 18.79
N LYS A 239 -4.66 -9.05 17.51
CA LYS A 239 -4.96 -10.23 16.69
C LYS A 239 -3.69 -11.01 16.41
N ASP A 240 -2.58 -10.32 16.12
CA ASP A 240 -1.28 -10.91 15.86
C ASP A 240 -0.77 -11.74 17.06
N GLU A 241 -1.00 -11.28 18.28
CA GLU A 241 -0.67 -12.04 19.50
C GLU A 241 -1.54 -13.31 19.65
N LYS A 242 -2.85 -13.21 19.37
CA LYS A 242 -3.79 -14.35 19.47
C LYS A 242 -3.45 -15.48 18.50
N VAL A 243 -3.04 -15.16 17.28
CA VAL A 243 -2.63 -16.15 16.26
C VAL A 243 -1.14 -16.46 16.33
N LYS A 244 -0.41 -15.92 17.35
CA LYS A 244 1.04 -16.07 17.53
C LYS A 244 1.83 -15.69 16.27
N LYS A 245 1.42 -14.61 15.64
CA LYS A 245 2.09 -14.05 14.47
C LYS A 245 3.47 -13.53 14.87
N ALA A 246 4.47 -13.82 14.08
CA ALA A 246 5.79 -13.25 14.29
C ALA A 246 5.77 -11.76 13.88
N THR A 247 6.20 -10.89 14.79
CA THR A 247 6.30 -9.45 14.58
C THR A 247 7.70 -8.96 14.91
N TYR A 248 8.05 -7.78 14.40
CA TYR A 248 9.34 -7.15 14.72
C TYR A 248 9.53 -6.97 16.24
N PRO A 249 8.55 -6.43 17.00
CA PRO A 249 8.67 -6.32 18.45
C PRO A 249 8.74 -7.67 19.18
N ALA A 250 8.15 -8.74 18.65
CA ALA A 250 8.25 -10.07 19.27
C ALA A 250 9.67 -10.65 19.17
N LEU A 251 10.42 -10.33 18.09
CA LEU A 251 11.79 -10.80 17.89
C LEU A 251 12.84 -9.90 18.57
N TYR A 252 12.66 -8.59 18.56
CA TYR A 252 13.69 -7.64 18.93
C TYR A 252 13.33 -6.76 20.13
N GLY A 253 12.06 -6.74 20.56
CA GLY A 253 11.53 -5.80 21.52
C GLY A 253 11.09 -4.47 20.90
N ILE A 254 10.19 -3.75 21.58
CA ILE A 254 9.57 -2.51 21.09
C ILE A 254 10.61 -1.41 20.86
N ASP A 255 11.53 -1.20 21.81
CA ASP A 255 12.51 -0.10 21.75
C ASP A 255 13.51 -0.30 20.61
N ALA A 256 14.02 -1.52 20.41
CA ALA A 256 14.89 -1.85 19.29
C ALA A 256 14.15 -1.73 17.94
N SER A 257 12.86 -2.07 17.89
CA SER A 257 12.03 -1.90 16.70
C SER A 257 11.84 -0.42 16.36
N ARG A 258 11.60 0.44 17.36
CA ARG A 258 11.52 1.90 17.16
C ARG A 258 12.82 2.49 16.65
N GLU A 259 13.95 2.07 17.25
CA GLU A 259 15.28 2.56 16.82
C GLU A 259 15.57 2.12 15.38
N LYS A 260 15.28 0.85 15.06
CA LYS A 260 15.44 0.35 13.68
C LYS A 260 14.60 1.14 12.65
N ALA A 261 13.35 1.48 13.02
CA ALA A 261 12.50 2.30 12.16
C ALA A 261 13.09 3.70 11.94
N ARG A 262 13.70 4.34 12.97
CA ARG A 262 14.36 5.64 12.84
C ARG A 262 15.57 5.56 11.92
N GLU A 263 16.48 4.59 12.15
CA GLU A 263 17.66 4.38 11.30
C GLU A 263 17.29 4.22 9.82
N LEU A 264 16.24 3.44 9.55
CA LEU A 264 15.75 3.21 8.18
C LEU A 264 15.17 4.48 7.56
N VAL A 265 14.43 5.30 8.32
CA VAL A 265 13.91 6.59 7.86
C VAL A 265 15.05 7.55 7.53
N ASP A 266 16.04 7.69 8.41
CA ASP A 266 17.17 8.58 8.18
C ASP A 266 17.96 8.12 6.94
N SER A 267 18.19 6.82 6.79
CA SER A 267 18.84 6.24 5.61
C SER A 267 18.01 6.42 4.33
N ALA A 268 16.67 6.31 4.39
CA ALA A 268 15.80 6.54 3.24
C ALA A 268 15.85 8.02 2.79
N ILE A 269 15.89 8.96 3.74
CA ILE A 269 16.00 10.39 3.45
C ILE A 269 17.35 10.69 2.79
N GLU A 270 18.43 10.02 3.23
CA GLU A 270 19.77 10.17 2.61
C GLU A 270 19.80 9.66 1.17
N ASP A 271 19.11 8.56 0.83
CA ASP A 271 19.03 8.05 -0.55
C ASP A 271 18.51 9.11 -1.54
N ILE A 272 17.63 10.00 -1.09
CA ILE A 272 16.97 11.01 -1.93
C ILE A 272 17.52 12.43 -1.69
N ARG A 273 18.69 12.58 -1.07
CA ARG A 273 19.27 13.90 -0.76
C ARG A 273 19.51 14.77 -1.99
N GLU A 274 19.86 14.15 -3.12
CA GLU A 274 20.18 14.84 -4.38
C GLU A 274 18.96 15.41 -5.12
N PHE A 275 17.73 15.10 -4.67
CA PHE A 275 16.49 15.55 -5.34
C PHE A 275 16.06 16.99 -5.00
N GLY A 276 16.82 17.74 -4.22
CA GLY A 276 16.46 19.12 -3.88
C GLY A 276 15.14 19.25 -3.10
N ASN A 277 14.46 20.37 -3.31
CA ASN A 277 13.18 20.68 -2.62
C ASN A 277 11.99 19.87 -3.17
N GLU A 278 12.10 19.36 -4.38
CA GLU A 278 11.04 18.58 -5.05
C GLU A 278 10.72 17.28 -4.30
N ALA A 279 11.70 16.70 -3.58
CA ALA A 279 11.52 15.53 -2.75
C ALA A 279 11.10 15.82 -1.29
N GLU A 280 10.76 17.06 -0.95
CA GLU A 280 10.41 17.47 0.42
C GLU A 280 9.20 16.70 0.95
N TYR A 281 8.22 16.39 0.08
CA TYR A 281 7.06 15.58 0.49
C TYR A 281 7.45 14.14 0.80
N LEU A 282 8.39 13.53 0.06
CA LEU A 282 8.89 12.18 0.38
C LEU A 282 9.61 12.17 1.74
N ARG A 283 10.48 13.15 2.02
CA ARG A 283 11.16 13.26 3.32
C ARG A 283 10.17 13.42 4.46
N ASN A 284 9.18 14.29 4.30
CA ASN A 284 8.13 14.51 5.29
C ASN A 284 7.21 13.30 5.46
N LEU A 285 6.93 12.52 4.39
CA LEU A 285 6.17 11.28 4.48
C LEU A 285 6.92 10.22 5.28
N ALA A 286 8.23 10.07 5.09
CA ALA A 286 9.07 9.16 5.87
C ALA A 286 8.99 9.49 7.37
N GLN A 287 9.14 10.76 7.74
CA GLN A 287 9.01 11.23 9.12
C GLN A 287 7.58 11.06 9.67
N PHE A 288 6.57 11.29 8.85
CA PHE A 288 5.17 11.13 9.24
C PHE A 288 4.83 9.67 9.57
N ILE A 289 5.35 8.70 8.82
CA ILE A 289 5.10 7.27 9.08
C ILE A 289 5.59 6.89 10.47
N ILE A 290 6.79 7.30 10.85
CA ILE A 290 7.39 6.95 12.16
C ILE A 290 6.72 7.71 13.32
N SER A 291 6.22 8.94 13.09
CA SER A 291 5.55 9.73 14.14
C SER A 291 4.26 9.09 14.68
N ARG A 292 3.72 8.09 13.99
CA ARG A 292 2.54 7.33 14.44
C ARG A 292 2.78 6.45 15.66
N THR A 293 4.04 6.19 16.01
CA THR A 293 4.45 5.37 17.18
C THR A 293 4.99 6.18 18.35
N ALA A 294 5.00 7.51 18.23
CA ALA A 294 5.52 8.43 19.24
C ALA A 294 4.46 8.78 20.28
#